data_da7802528d34fee7c40aeb29ec7bbef1
#
_entry.id   da7802528d34fee7c40aeb29ec7bbef1
#
_cell.length_a   1.000
_cell.length_b   1.000
_cell.length_c   1.000
_cell.angle_alpha   90.00
_cell.angle_beta   90.00
_cell.angle_gamma   90.00
#
_symmetry.space_group_name_H-M   'P 1'
#
loop_
_entity.id
_entity.type
_entity.pdbx_description
1 polymer ?
#
loop_
_entity_poly.entity_id
_entity_poly.type
_entity_poly.pdbx_seq_one_letter_code
_entity_poly.pdbx_strand_id
1 'polypeptide(L)'
;MSGIRFDRLRVLVVDDNQHMRKLVVTILQAFGCTQIIEAVDGEHAWSLLPDVNPDVILLDWQMSGMTGLEFVKKLRTDEKTPNPFVPVIMLTGHTHVDHVRMARDAGANEFLAKPVSVKAVMSRLLAVIEHPRPFVRANTYFGPCRRRRVSDEYKGPERRNSDEIVALDDLGQKK
;
A
#
# COMPACT_ATOMS: atom_id res chain seq x y z
N MET A 1 -0.50 2.37 -26.49
CA MET A 1 0.07 2.18 -25.14
C MET A 1 -0.29 3.39 -24.31
N SER A 2 -1.24 3.29 -23.42
CA SER A 2 -1.49 4.37 -22.46
C SER A 2 -0.38 4.31 -21.42
N GLY A 3 0.65 5.11 -21.61
CA GLY A 3 1.74 5.23 -20.64
C GLY A 3 1.19 5.76 -19.32
N ILE A 4 1.58 5.15 -18.20
CA ILE A 4 1.24 5.63 -16.87
C ILE A 4 1.70 7.08 -16.74
N ARG A 5 0.80 7.94 -16.33
CA ARG A 5 1.09 9.35 -16.10
C ARG A 5 1.44 9.56 -14.62
N PHE A 6 2.70 9.38 -14.30
CA PHE A 6 3.22 9.58 -12.94
C PHE A 6 3.09 11.03 -12.45
N ASP A 7 2.99 12.00 -13.36
CA ASP A 7 2.79 13.42 -13.05
C ASP A 7 1.48 13.73 -12.33
N ARG A 8 0.48 12.84 -12.44
CA ARG A 8 -0.81 12.97 -11.76
C ARG A 8 -0.94 12.13 -10.51
N LEU A 9 0.02 11.25 -10.26
CA LEU A 9 -0.01 10.32 -9.15
C LEU A 9 0.32 11.06 -7.84
N ARG A 10 -0.60 11.03 -6.88
CA ARG A 10 -0.37 11.55 -5.52
C ARG A 10 0.26 10.46 -4.67
N VAL A 11 1.48 10.67 -4.27
CA VAL A 11 2.26 9.70 -3.50
C VAL A 11 2.51 10.25 -2.10
N LEU A 12 2.09 9.52 -1.08
CA LEU A 12 2.44 9.80 0.30
C LEU A 12 3.65 8.94 0.72
N VAL A 13 4.74 9.57 1.11
CA VAL A 13 5.97 8.91 1.58
C VAL A 13 6.09 9.10 3.08
N VAL A 14 6.09 8.00 3.82
CA VAL A 14 6.11 7.99 5.30
C VAL A 14 7.33 7.22 5.79
N ASP A 15 8.27 7.91 6.39
CA ASP A 15 9.49 7.34 6.98
C ASP A 15 10.05 8.34 7.99
N ASP A 16 10.41 7.93 9.20
CA ASP A 16 10.97 8.83 10.20
C ASP A 16 12.44 9.19 9.92
N ASN A 17 13.12 8.39 9.09
CA ASN A 17 14.46 8.67 8.62
C ASN A 17 14.46 9.65 7.44
N GLN A 18 14.89 10.88 7.67
CA GLN A 18 14.94 11.95 6.67
C GLN A 18 15.75 11.56 5.41
N HIS A 19 16.87 10.85 5.57
CA HIS A 19 17.71 10.46 4.43
C HIS A 19 17.00 9.44 3.53
N MET A 20 16.34 8.46 4.15
CA MET A 20 15.55 7.47 3.43
C MET A 20 14.39 8.11 2.72
N ARG A 21 13.67 9.00 3.39
CA ARG A 21 12.54 9.75 2.81
C ARG A 21 12.99 10.56 1.59
N LYS A 22 14.10 11.30 1.70
CA LYS A 22 14.68 12.06 0.56
C LYS A 22 15.10 11.14 -0.60
N LEU A 23 15.68 9.98 -0.30
CA LEU A 23 16.05 9.01 -1.32
C LEU A 23 14.83 8.55 -2.12
N VAL A 24 13.76 8.15 -1.43
CA VAL A 24 12.51 7.70 -2.04
C VAL A 24 11.89 8.82 -2.89
N VAL A 25 11.82 10.04 -2.35
CA VAL A 25 11.32 11.22 -3.08
C VAL A 25 12.12 11.46 -4.35
N THR A 26 13.45 11.42 -4.27
CA THR A 26 14.32 11.60 -5.45
C THR A 26 14.06 10.55 -6.53
N ILE A 27 13.87 9.29 -6.13
CA ILE A 27 13.52 8.20 -7.04
C ILE A 27 12.17 8.47 -7.72
N LEU A 28 11.15 8.86 -6.96
CA LEU A 28 9.82 9.17 -7.48
C LEU A 28 9.83 10.36 -8.45
N GLN A 29 10.60 11.40 -8.14
CA GLN A 29 10.79 12.56 -9.04
C GLN A 29 11.47 12.17 -10.35
N ALA A 30 12.44 11.25 -10.29
CA ALA A 30 13.07 10.71 -11.49
C ALA A 30 12.10 9.95 -12.40
N PHE A 31 10.99 9.43 -11.87
CA PHE A 31 9.89 8.83 -12.64
C PHE A 31 8.88 9.86 -13.19
N GLY A 32 9.05 11.14 -12.84
CA GLY A 32 8.14 12.21 -13.21
C GLY A 32 6.98 12.42 -12.24
N CYS A 33 7.01 11.84 -11.04
CA CYS A 33 6.04 12.17 -10.01
C CYS A 33 6.23 13.61 -9.55
N THR A 34 5.16 14.41 -9.59
CA THR A 34 5.17 15.82 -9.18
C THR A 34 4.38 16.06 -7.89
N GLN A 35 3.47 15.17 -7.55
CA GLN A 35 2.60 15.27 -6.37
C GLN A 35 3.07 14.29 -5.28
N ILE A 36 4.18 14.64 -4.62
CA ILE A 36 4.77 13.83 -3.56
C ILE A 36 4.60 14.58 -2.24
N ILE A 37 3.99 13.91 -1.28
CA ILE A 37 3.74 14.42 0.06
C ILE A 37 4.58 13.59 1.04
N GLU A 38 5.25 14.26 1.97
CA GLU A 38 6.09 13.63 2.96
C GLU A 38 5.44 13.67 4.35
N ALA A 39 5.52 12.55 5.08
CA ALA A 39 5.18 12.48 6.49
C ALA A 39 6.36 11.88 7.26
N VAL A 40 6.60 12.40 8.46
CA VAL A 40 7.74 12.02 9.30
C VAL A 40 7.46 10.83 10.21
N ASP A 41 6.20 10.50 10.42
CA ASP A 41 5.73 9.37 11.23
C ASP A 41 4.29 8.97 10.85
N GLY A 42 3.78 7.93 11.51
CA GLY A 42 2.45 7.41 11.25
C GLY A 42 1.31 8.34 11.67
N GLU A 43 1.47 9.09 12.77
CA GLU A 43 0.48 10.05 13.25
C GLU A 43 0.37 11.25 12.30
N HIS A 44 1.50 11.77 11.84
CA HIS A 44 1.53 12.83 10.84
C HIS A 44 0.90 12.36 9.53
N ALA A 45 1.29 11.18 9.05
CA ALA A 45 0.68 10.59 7.86
C ALA A 45 -0.85 10.45 8.01
N TRP A 46 -1.31 9.99 9.16
CA TRP A 46 -2.75 9.84 9.45
C TRP A 46 -3.50 11.16 9.36
N SER A 47 -2.92 12.22 9.93
CA SER A 47 -3.53 13.57 9.90
C SER A 47 -3.64 14.16 8.50
N LEU A 48 -2.75 13.76 7.58
CA LEU A 48 -2.74 14.24 6.20
C LEU A 48 -3.75 13.53 5.29
N LEU A 49 -4.18 12.31 5.62
CA LEU A 49 -5.01 11.48 4.74
C LEU A 49 -6.28 12.17 4.21
N PRO A 50 -7.08 12.91 5.03
CA PRO A 50 -8.30 13.55 4.56
C PRO A 50 -8.06 14.59 3.46
N ASP A 51 -6.98 15.36 3.58
CA ASP A 51 -6.67 16.47 2.68
C ASP A 51 -5.92 16.01 1.43
N VAL A 52 -5.00 15.05 1.61
CA VAL A 52 -4.14 14.54 0.53
C VAL A 52 -4.86 13.54 -0.35
N ASN A 53 -5.64 12.64 0.24
CA ASN A 53 -6.26 11.51 -0.43
C ASN A 53 -5.29 10.83 -1.45
N PRO A 54 -4.20 10.20 -0.97
CA PRO A 54 -3.15 9.68 -1.83
C PRO A 54 -3.63 8.53 -2.70
N ASP A 55 -3.03 8.39 -3.89
CA ASP A 55 -3.26 7.27 -4.80
C ASP A 55 -2.39 6.05 -4.44
N VAL A 56 -1.27 6.28 -3.74
CA VAL A 56 -0.40 5.24 -3.19
C VAL A 56 0.38 5.76 -1.98
N ILE A 57 0.64 4.89 -1.01
CA ILE A 57 1.44 5.18 0.18
C ILE A 57 2.70 4.30 0.17
N LEU A 58 3.88 4.92 0.23
CA LEU A 58 5.13 4.23 0.58
C LEU A 58 5.38 4.43 2.06
N LEU A 59 5.42 3.36 2.82
CA LEU A 59 5.37 3.38 4.28
C LEU A 59 6.51 2.58 4.88
N ASP A 60 7.32 3.21 5.71
CA ASP A 60 8.31 2.47 6.49
C ASP A 60 7.65 1.54 7.51
N TRP A 61 8.26 0.39 7.70
CA TRP A 61 7.85 -0.59 8.71
C TRP A 61 8.11 -0.11 10.13
N GLN A 62 9.33 0.39 10.36
CA GLN A 62 9.80 0.80 11.68
C GLN A 62 9.84 2.32 11.79
N MET A 63 8.92 2.86 12.54
CA MET A 63 8.88 4.28 12.87
C MET A 63 8.68 4.43 14.37
N SER A 64 9.12 5.55 14.90
CA SER A 64 8.81 5.96 16.28
C SER A 64 7.31 6.22 16.41
N GLY A 65 6.74 5.88 17.57
CA GLY A 65 5.29 5.99 17.80
C GLY A 65 4.51 4.91 17.08
N MET A 66 3.64 5.27 16.14
CA MET A 66 2.85 4.32 15.35
C MET A 66 3.71 3.59 14.33
N THR A 67 3.82 2.27 14.46
CA THR A 67 4.52 1.44 13.49
C THR A 67 3.78 1.36 12.15
N GLY A 68 4.51 1.02 11.07
CA GLY A 68 3.88 0.85 9.76
C GLY A 68 2.78 -0.21 9.74
N LEU A 69 2.92 -1.29 10.52
CA LEU A 69 1.87 -2.31 10.66
C LEU A 69 0.60 -1.77 11.33
N GLU A 70 0.76 -1.01 12.40
CA GLU A 70 -0.36 -0.39 13.12
C GLU A 70 -1.07 0.63 12.22
N PHE A 71 -0.29 1.41 11.47
CA PHE A 71 -0.84 2.34 10.49
C PHE A 71 -1.69 1.62 9.43
N VAL A 72 -1.17 0.55 8.82
CA VAL A 72 -1.93 -0.20 7.81
C VAL A 72 -3.19 -0.82 8.40
N LYS A 73 -3.12 -1.44 9.58
CA LYS A 73 -4.30 -1.98 10.26
C LYS A 73 -5.35 -0.89 10.48
N LYS A 74 -4.94 0.25 11.03
CA LYS A 74 -5.81 1.39 11.25
C LYS A 74 -6.41 1.90 9.94
N LEU A 75 -5.61 2.05 8.89
CA LEU A 75 -6.05 2.46 7.56
C LEU A 75 -7.16 1.57 6.99
N ARG A 76 -7.11 0.26 7.27
CA ARG A 76 -8.08 -0.73 6.77
C ARG A 76 -9.35 -0.84 7.63
N THR A 77 -9.28 -0.53 8.92
CA THR A 77 -10.35 -0.84 9.89
C THR A 77 -11.02 0.36 10.54
N ASP A 78 -10.36 1.52 10.56
CA ASP A 78 -10.92 2.71 11.21
C ASP A 78 -12.02 3.32 10.31
N GLU A 79 -13.19 3.55 10.87
CA GLU A 79 -14.33 4.15 10.18
C GLU A 79 -14.07 5.59 9.69
N LYS A 80 -13.11 6.27 10.29
CA LYS A 80 -12.69 7.63 9.91
C LYS A 80 -11.72 7.66 8.74
N THR A 81 -11.30 6.49 8.23
CA THR A 81 -10.40 6.43 7.09
C THR A 81 -11.09 6.96 5.84
N PRO A 82 -10.55 7.99 5.17
CA PRO A 82 -11.19 8.55 3.97
C PRO A 82 -11.18 7.56 2.80
N ASN A 83 -10.14 6.75 2.66
CA ASN A 83 -10.03 5.72 1.64
C ASN A 83 -9.31 4.48 2.21
N PRO A 84 -10.04 3.46 2.68
CA PRO A 84 -9.45 2.23 3.21
C PRO A 84 -8.85 1.32 2.13
N PHE A 85 -9.00 1.65 0.85
CA PHE A 85 -8.52 0.85 -0.28
C PHE A 85 -7.20 1.33 -0.85
N VAL A 86 -6.69 2.50 -0.41
CA VAL A 86 -5.45 3.05 -0.96
C VAL A 86 -4.32 2.02 -0.90
N PRO A 87 -3.61 1.78 -2.02
CA PRO A 87 -2.50 0.85 -2.05
C PRO A 87 -1.37 1.28 -1.12
N VAL A 88 -0.84 0.32 -0.35
CA VAL A 88 0.31 0.52 0.53
C VAL A 88 1.46 -0.37 0.10
N ILE A 89 2.61 0.23 -0.14
CA ILE A 89 3.90 -0.42 -0.39
C ILE A 89 4.74 -0.25 0.87
N MET A 90 4.98 -1.35 1.61
CA MET A 90 5.79 -1.28 2.84
C MET A 90 7.28 -1.37 2.54
N LEU A 91 8.04 -0.46 3.11
CA LEU A 91 9.51 -0.47 3.11
C LEU A 91 9.99 -1.23 4.36
N THR A 92 10.82 -2.24 4.20
CA THR A 92 11.27 -3.06 5.33
C THR A 92 12.76 -3.36 5.26
N GLY A 93 13.46 -3.19 6.38
CA GLY A 93 14.85 -3.65 6.54
C GLY A 93 14.97 -5.16 6.78
N HIS A 94 13.85 -5.83 7.05
CA HIS A 94 13.83 -7.26 7.39
C HIS A 94 13.10 -8.05 6.30
N THR A 95 13.85 -8.92 5.62
CA THR A 95 13.32 -9.76 4.53
C THR A 95 12.85 -11.14 5.01
N HIS A 96 12.75 -11.35 6.33
CA HIS A 96 12.25 -12.61 6.87
C HIS A 96 10.80 -12.86 6.43
N VAL A 97 10.51 -14.10 6.06
CA VAL A 97 9.20 -14.52 5.55
C VAL A 97 8.05 -14.15 6.51
N ASP A 98 8.31 -14.17 7.82
CA ASP A 98 7.32 -13.82 8.82
C ASP A 98 6.93 -12.33 8.78
N HIS A 99 7.88 -11.42 8.55
CA HIS A 99 7.59 -10.01 8.39
C HIS A 99 6.74 -9.74 7.14
N VAL A 100 7.05 -10.39 6.03
CA VAL A 100 6.24 -10.30 4.81
C VAL A 100 4.81 -10.81 5.05
N ARG A 101 4.66 -11.90 5.81
CA ARG A 101 3.33 -12.42 6.20
C ARG A 101 2.58 -11.43 7.07
N MET A 102 3.23 -10.90 8.11
CA MET A 102 2.61 -9.92 9.02
C MET A 102 2.09 -8.68 8.27
N ALA A 103 2.89 -8.12 7.37
CA ALA A 103 2.48 -6.97 6.58
C ALA A 103 1.33 -7.29 5.63
N ARG A 104 1.38 -8.44 4.95
CA ARG A 104 0.29 -8.93 4.11
C ARG A 104 -0.99 -9.11 4.92
N ASP A 105 -0.86 -9.67 6.12
CA ASP A 105 -1.99 -9.93 7.02
C ASP A 105 -2.53 -8.64 7.66
N ALA A 106 -1.72 -7.60 7.74
CA ALA A 106 -2.16 -6.24 8.08
C ALA A 106 -2.91 -5.54 6.94
N GLY A 107 -2.78 -5.98 5.69
CA GLY A 107 -3.45 -5.41 4.52
C GLY A 107 -2.55 -4.56 3.61
N ALA A 108 -1.22 -4.73 3.67
CA ALA A 108 -0.30 -4.13 2.71
C ALA A 108 -0.43 -4.79 1.32
N ASN A 109 -0.26 -3.98 0.27
CA ASN A 109 -0.35 -4.46 -1.12
C ASN A 109 0.96 -5.06 -1.59
N GLU A 110 2.08 -4.36 -1.37
CA GLU A 110 3.40 -4.76 -1.82
C GLU A 110 4.47 -4.46 -0.75
N PHE A 111 5.67 -5.01 -0.97
CA PHE A 111 6.83 -4.84 -0.09
C PHE A 111 8.05 -4.46 -0.88
N LEU A 112 8.91 -3.66 -0.26
CA LEU A 112 10.22 -3.26 -0.73
C LEU A 112 11.25 -3.49 0.36
N ALA A 113 12.27 -4.28 0.04
CA ALA A 113 13.40 -4.45 0.95
C ALA A 113 14.30 -3.21 0.93
N LYS A 114 14.73 -2.75 2.09
CA LYS A 114 15.80 -1.76 2.22
C LYS A 114 17.17 -2.48 2.10
N PRO A 115 18.17 -1.91 1.40
CA PRO A 115 18.16 -0.62 0.74
C PRO A 115 17.32 -0.60 -0.54
N VAL A 116 16.55 0.48 -0.73
CA VAL A 116 15.67 0.62 -1.90
C VAL A 116 16.46 0.91 -3.16
N SER A 117 16.05 0.33 -4.29
CA SER A 117 16.62 0.61 -5.60
C SER A 117 15.57 1.22 -6.52
N VAL A 118 16.03 2.02 -7.49
CA VAL A 118 15.17 2.64 -8.51
C VAL A 118 14.28 1.60 -9.19
N LYS A 119 14.89 0.48 -9.65
CA LYS A 119 14.17 -0.61 -10.31
C LYS A 119 13.11 -1.25 -9.42
N ALA A 120 13.42 -1.45 -8.13
CA ALA A 120 12.49 -2.09 -7.20
C ALA A 120 11.30 -1.17 -6.89
N VAL A 121 11.52 0.13 -6.68
CA VAL A 121 10.45 1.12 -6.48
C VAL A 121 9.52 1.14 -7.69
N MET A 122 10.09 1.28 -8.91
CA MET A 122 9.32 1.27 -10.15
C MET A 122 8.47 0.01 -10.28
N SER A 123 9.07 -1.16 -10.08
CA SER A 123 8.36 -2.45 -10.19
C SER A 123 7.17 -2.55 -9.23
N ARG A 124 7.28 -2.04 -8.00
CA ARG A 124 6.19 -2.08 -7.03
C ARG A 124 5.10 -1.04 -7.32
N LEU A 125 5.49 0.15 -7.78
CA LEU A 125 4.51 1.15 -8.24
C LEU A 125 3.69 0.62 -9.41
N LEU A 126 4.35 0.06 -10.43
CA LEU A 126 3.66 -0.55 -11.56
C LEU A 126 2.73 -1.67 -11.12
N ALA A 127 3.18 -2.53 -10.21
CA ALA A 127 2.36 -3.63 -9.71
C ALA A 127 1.05 -3.18 -9.05
N VAL A 128 1.06 -2.09 -8.29
CA VAL A 128 -0.14 -1.60 -7.61
C VAL A 128 -1.05 -0.75 -8.52
N ILE A 129 -0.49 -0.12 -9.56
CA ILE A 129 -1.22 0.76 -10.47
C ILE A 129 -1.82 -0.04 -11.64
N GLU A 130 -1.02 -0.90 -12.30
CA GLU A 130 -1.45 -1.64 -13.49
C GLU A 130 -2.21 -2.92 -13.15
N HIS A 131 -1.90 -3.52 -11.98
CA HIS A 131 -2.45 -4.79 -11.54
C HIS A 131 -3.02 -4.68 -10.12
N PRO A 132 -4.01 -3.79 -9.89
CA PRO A 132 -4.61 -3.63 -8.57
C PRO A 132 -5.25 -4.96 -8.14
N ARG A 133 -4.94 -5.40 -6.93
CA ARG A 133 -5.56 -6.59 -6.38
C ARG A 133 -6.94 -6.26 -5.84
N PRO A 134 -7.97 -7.11 -6.11
CA PRO A 134 -9.28 -6.94 -5.50
C PRO A 134 -9.14 -6.98 -3.98
N PHE A 135 -9.99 -6.23 -3.29
CA PHE A 135 -10.08 -6.27 -1.83
C PHE A 135 -11.04 -7.36 -1.39
N VAL A 136 -10.74 -7.97 -0.26
CA VAL A 136 -11.53 -9.03 0.35
C VAL A 136 -11.91 -8.61 1.75
N ARG A 137 -13.18 -8.78 2.11
CA ARG A 137 -13.68 -8.60 3.46
C ARG A 137 -14.01 -9.97 4.05
N ALA A 138 -13.36 -10.29 5.15
CA ALA A 138 -13.63 -11.48 5.98
C ALA A 138 -13.84 -11.04 7.42
N ASN A 139 -14.32 -11.93 8.31
CA ASN A 139 -14.64 -11.59 9.70
C ASN A 139 -13.51 -10.89 10.47
N THR A 140 -12.26 -11.20 10.15
CA THR A 140 -11.08 -10.68 10.86
C THR A 140 -10.08 -9.97 9.94
N TYR A 141 -10.43 -9.77 8.67
CA TYR A 141 -9.52 -9.21 7.69
C TYR A 141 -10.24 -8.33 6.68
N PHE A 142 -9.70 -7.15 6.45
CA PHE A 142 -10.03 -6.32 5.32
C PHE A 142 -8.75 -5.85 4.63
N GLY A 143 -8.63 -6.10 3.34
CA GLY A 143 -7.43 -5.74 2.59
C GLY A 143 -7.33 -6.42 1.23
N PRO A 144 -6.20 -6.21 0.50
CA PRO A 144 -5.97 -6.82 -0.79
C PRO A 144 -6.02 -8.35 -0.72
N CYS A 145 -6.61 -8.98 -1.73
CA CYS A 145 -6.63 -10.44 -1.82
C CYS A 145 -5.22 -11.01 -1.69
N ARG A 146 -5.02 -11.97 -0.80
CA ARG A 146 -3.72 -12.57 -0.51
C ARG A 146 -3.21 -13.49 -1.60
N ARG A 147 -4.09 -13.91 -2.53
CA ARG A 147 -3.74 -14.76 -3.67
C ARG A 147 -3.13 -13.91 -4.77
N ARG A 148 -1.88 -14.20 -5.16
CA ARG A 148 -1.20 -13.55 -6.29
C ARG A 148 -1.52 -14.20 -7.64
N ARG A 149 -2.06 -15.42 -7.63
CA ARG A 149 -2.50 -16.16 -8.81
C ARG A 149 -3.89 -16.71 -8.56
N VAL A 150 -4.82 -16.41 -9.43
CA VAL A 150 -6.03 -17.23 -9.60
C VAL A 150 -5.56 -18.46 -10.36
N SER A 151 -5.34 -19.59 -9.67
CA SER A 151 -5.11 -20.84 -10.39
C SER A 151 -6.47 -21.44 -10.67
N ASP A 152 -6.86 -21.47 -11.93
CA ASP A 152 -8.06 -22.18 -12.38
C ASP A 152 -8.00 -23.70 -12.12
N GLU A 153 -6.86 -24.20 -11.63
CA GLU A 153 -6.60 -25.61 -11.34
C GLU A 153 -6.76 -26.03 -9.88
N TYR A 154 -7.14 -25.11 -8.97
CA TYR A 154 -7.33 -25.53 -7.57
C TYR A 154 -8.64 -26.31 -7.44
N LYS A 155 -8.54 -27.64 -7.40
CA LYS A 155 -9.66 -28.60 -7.18
C LYS A 155 -9.88 -28.97 -5.70
N GLY A 156 -9.30 -28.22 -4.76
CA GLY A 156 -9.51 -28.46 -3.33
C GLY A 156 -10.80 -27.84 -2.82
N PRO A 157 -11.31 -28.27 -1.63
CA PRO A 157 -12.50 -27.69 -1.03
C PRO A 157 -12.30 -26.20 -0.75
N GLU A 158 -13.26 -25.39 -1.18
CA GLU A 158 -13.29 -23.96 -0.87
C GLU A 158 -13.42 -23.76 0.63
N ARG A 159 -12.33 -23.41 1.30
CA ARG A 159 -12.28 -23.29 2.78
C ARG A 159 -12.82 -21.96 3.31
N ARG A 160 -13.39 -21.11 2.43
CA ARG A 160 -13.84 -19.76 2.79
C ARG A 160 -15.23 -19.48 2.23
N ASN A 161 -16.25 -19.88 2.99
CA ASN A 161 -17.65 -19.56 2.68
C ASN A 161 -18.07 -18.13 3.10
N SER A 162 -17.15 -17.26 3.51
CA SER A 162 -17.47 -15.94 4.09
C SER A 162 -16.64 -14.77 3.53
N ASP A 163 -15.81 -14.99 2.52
CA ASP A 163 -14.99 -13.91 1.95
C ASP A 163 -15.83 -13.16 0.90
N GLU A 164 -16.26 -11.95 1.22
CA GLU A 164 -16.89 -11.04 0.26
C GLU A 164 -15.79 -10.34 -0.55
N ILE A 165 -15.81 -10.52 -1.86
CA ILE A 165 -14.93 -9.77 -2.77
C ILE A 165 -15.55 -8.40 -2.99
N VAL A 166 -14.87 -7.37 -2.50
CA VAL A 166 -15.26 -5.98 -2.76
C VAL A 166 -14.55 -5.53 -4.02
N ALA A 167 -15.30 -5.34 -5.11
CA ALA A 167 -14.74 -4.85 -6.36
C ALA A 167 -14.28 -3.40 -6.21
N LEU A 168 -13.14 -3.06 -6.80
CA LEU A 168 -12.61 -1.69 -6.82
C LEU A 168 -13.52 -0.74 -7.62
N ASP A 169 -14.35 -1.27 -8.51
CA ASP A 169 -15.22 -0.51 -9.40
C ASP A 169 -16.40 0.15 -8.68
N ASP A 170 -16.80 -0.35 -7.50
CA ASP A 170 -17.88 0.22 -6.69
C ASP A 170 -17.48 1.51 -5.94
N LEU A 171 -16.23 1.92 -6.02
CA LEU A 171 -15.69 3.05 -5.26
C LEU A 171 -15.53 4.34 -6.07
N GLY A 172 -15.72 4.28 -7.38
CA GLY A 172 -15.57 5.42 -8.29
C GLY A 172 -16.78 6.36 -8.37
N GLN A 173 -17.91 6.05 -7.73
CA GLN A 173 -19.14 6.84 -7.85
C GLN A 173 -19.76 7.13 -6.48
N LYS A 174 -19.16 8.04 -5.71
CA LYS A 174 -19.93 8.91 -4.84
C LYS A 174 -19.82 10.34 -5.38
N LYS A 175 -20.94 10.75 -5.98
CA LYS A 175 -21.21 12.12 -6.37
C LYS A 175 -21.10 13.08 -5.18
#